data_26a2ff7cfc244313d0f4c388d403d69f
#
_entry.id   26a2ff7cfc244313d0f4c388d403d69f
#
_cell.length_a   1.000
_cell.length_b   1.000
_cell.length_c   1.000
_cell.angle_alpha   90.00
_cell.angle_beta   90.00
_cell.angle_gamma   90.00
#
_symmetry.space_group_name_H-M   'P 1'
#
loop_
_entity.id
_entity.type
_entity.pdbx_description
1 polymer ?
#
loop_
_entity_poly.entity_id
_entity_poly.type
_entity_poly.pdbx_seq_one_letter_code
_entity_poly.pdbx_strand_id
1 'polypeptide(L)'
;MAAATQEEQLVKAVEIASNAAAMPDADLVAQALAYLEQLKQATQESWSIGWAIWTARTDDGSAPKYDHAPRLFGLNLVDDFLDKRIQGVPEAAEVLTLLQESALAYLQIEFVSGQGEQGIPFMKNKLAQTLSLLIVQTYSLTSSYTFLTAMLSMCTAHPMADDKGMNVVLSLI
;
A
#
# COMPACT_ATOMS: atom_id res chain seq x y z
N MET A 1 0.36 -23.11 -20.16
CA MET A 1 0.56 -22.50 -18.84
C MET A 1 0.34 -21.00 -19.00
N ALA A 2 -0.59 -20.39 -18.25
CA ALA A 2 -0.71 -18.93 -18.22
C ALA A 2 0.57 -18.34 -17.61
N ALA A 3 1.06 -17.22 -18.16
CA ALA A 3 2.18 -16.51 -17.55
C ALA A 3 1.72 -15.99 -16.19
N ALA A 4 2.56 -16.13 -15.15
CA ALA A 4 2.27 -15.56 -13.84
C ALA A 4 2.11 -14.04 -13.95
N THR A 5 1.14 -13.48 -13.25
CA THR A 5 0.95 -12.04 -13.21
C THR A 5 2.14 -11.36 -12.51
N GLN A 6 2.35 -10.07 -12.76
CA GLN A 6 3.42 -9.31 -12.08
C GLN A 6 3.24 -9.32 -10.55
N GLU A 7 2.00 -9.29 -10.07
CA GLU A 7 1.68 -9.42 -8.64
C GLU A 7 2.15 -10.77 -8.08
N GLU A 8 1.81 -11.87 -8.75
CA GLU A 8 2.23 -13.23 -8.34
C GLU A 8 3.75 -13.39 -8.34
N GLN A 9 4.43 -12.78 -9.32
CA GLN A 9 5.89 -12.79 -9.38
C GLN A 9 6.51 -12.02 -8.21
N LEU A 10 5.98 -10.84 -7.87
CA LEU A 10 6.43 -10.05 -6.73
C LEU A 10 6.21 -10.81 -5.41
N VAL A 11 5.02 -11.33 -5.19
CA VAL A 11 4.67 -12.09 -3.98
C VAL A 11 5.63 -13.25 -3.80
N LYS A 12 5.84 -14.06 -4.85
CA LYS A 12 6.77 -15.19 -4.82
C LYS A 12 8.22 -14.77 -4.55
N ALA A 13 8.66 -13.66 -5.13
CA ALA A 13 10.01 -13.16 -4.90
C ALA A 13 10.21 -12.70 -3.44
N VAL A 14 9.20 -12.02 -2.84
CA VAL A 14 9.25 -11.62 -1.43
C VAL A 14 9.24 -12.83 -0.51
N GLU A 15 8.43 -13.85 -0.78
CA GLU A 15 8.40 -15.10 0.00
C GLU A 15 9.75 -15.82 -0.03
N ILE A 16 10.38 -15.94 -1.21
CA ILE A 16 11.72 -16.55 -1.35
C ILE A 16 12.75 -15.72 -0.57
N ALA A 17 12.76 -14.40 -0.74
CA ALA A 17 13.71 -13.53 -0.05
C ALA A 17 13.54 -13.54 1.48
N SER A 18 12.29 -13.60 1.97
CA SER A 18 11.98 -13.67 3.40
C SER A 18 12.41 -14.98 4.05
N ASN A 19 12.46 -16.06 3.28
CA ASN A 19 12.85 -17.39 3.74
C ASN A 19 14.26 -17.81 3.24
N ALA A 20 15.09 -16.86 2.81
CA ALA A 20 16.38 -17.11 2.19
C ALA A 20 17.30 -18.04 3.00
N ALA A 21 17.30 -17.91 4.34
CA ALA A 21 18.11 -18.75 5.22
C ALA A 21 17.69 -20.25 5.25
N ALA A 22 16.44 -20.54 4.90
CA ALA A 22 15.89 -21.90 4.87
C ALA A 22 15.87 -22.50 3.44
N MET A 23 16.18 -21.69 2.42
CA MET A 23 16.13 -22.11 1.02
C MET A 23 17.43 -22.81 0.60
N PRO A 24 17.34 -24.04 0.04
CA PRO A 24 18.52 -24.77 -0.41
C PRO A 24 19.13 -24.24 -1.72
N ASP A 25 18.35 -23.48 -2.50
CA ASP A 25 18.75 -22.97 -3.82
C ASP A 25 19.18 -21.49 -3.72
N ALA A 26 20.49 -21.28 -3.62
CA ALA A 26 21.08 -19.95 -3.53
C ALA A 26 20.87 -19.11 -4.82
N ASP A 27 20.81 -19.75 -5.99
CA ASP A 27 20.61 -19.07 -7.26
C ASP A 27 19.18 -18.51 -7.35
N LEU A 28 18.20 -19.27 -6.88
CA LEU A 28 16.81 -18.83 -6.82
C LEU A 28 16.65 -17.64 -5.87
N VAL A 29 17.32 -17.67 -4.72
CA VAL A 29 17.33 -16.54 -3.77
C VAL A 29 17.97 -15.31 -4.41
N ALA A 30 19.10 -15.46 -5.08
CA ALA A 30 19.78 -14.36 -5.77
C ALA A 30 18.91 -13.74 -6.87
N GLN A 31 18.21 -14.55 -7.66
CA GLN A 31 17.26 -14.08 -8.68
C GLN A 31 16.09 -13.31 -8.06
N ALA A 32 15.51 -13.82 -6.97
CA ALA A 32 14.42 -13.15 -6.26
C ALA A 32 14.87 -11.78 -5.73
N LEU A 33 16.02 -11.70 -5.08
CA LEU A 33 16.58 -10.44 -4.57
C LEU A 33 16.88 -9.44 -5.70
N ALA A 34 17.46 -9.91 -6.82
CA ALA A 34 17.73 -9.06 -7.98
C ALA A 34 16.43 -8.48 -8.58
N TYR A 35 15.38 -9.30 -8.68
CA TYR A 35 14.07 -8.85 -9.15
C TYR A 35 13.44 -7.80 -8.22
N LEU A 36 13.48 -8.02 -6.90
CA LEU A 36 12.97 -7.04 -5.93
C LEU A 36 13.75 -5.72 -5.97
N GLU A 37 15.07 -5.79 -6.17
CA GLU A 37 15.90 -4.59 -6.34
C GLU A 37 15.57 -3.85 -7.64
N GLN A 38 15.33 -4.56 -8.74
CA GLN A 38 14.88 -3.98 -10.00
C GLN A 38 13.56 -3.22 -9.82
N LEU A 39 12.60 -3.79 -9.09
CA LEU A 39 11.32 -3.11 -8.81
C LEU A 39 11.51 -1.83 -7.99
N LYS A 40 12.42 -1.82 -7.02
CA LYS A 40 12.75 -0.60 -6.26
C LYS A 40 13.41 0.48 -7.11
N GLN A 41 14.22 0.10 -8.10
CA GLN A 41 14.83 1.06 -9.03
C GLN A 41 13.82 1.63 -10.02
N ALA A 42 12.79 0.85 -10.38
CA ALA A 42 11.73 1.21 -11.31
C ALA A 42 10.42 1.62 -10.60
N THR A 43 10.49 2.31 -9.46
CA THR A 43 9.29 2.64 -8.65
C THR A 43 8.27 3.49 -9.38
N GLN A 44 8.68 4.25 -10.40
CA GLN A 44 7.75 5.01 -11.26
C GLN A 44 6.75 4.10 -11.98
N GLU A 45 7.10 2.85 -12.23
CA GLU A 45 6.27 1.86 -12.93
C GLU A 45 5.71 0.81 -11.96
N SER A 46 6.45 0.47 -10.91
CA SER A 46 6.14 -0.63 -10.00
C SER A 46 5.25 -0.26 -8.80
N TRP A 47 5.04 1.03 -8.51
CA TRP A 47 4.20 1.47 -7.39
C TRP A 47 2.76 0.94 -7.50
N SER A 48 2.22 0.87 -8.71
CA SER A 48 0.85 0.40 -8.96
C SER A 48 0.68 -1.07 -8.59
N ILE A 49 1.70 -1.90 -8.86
CA ILE A 49 1.73 -3.31 -8.45
C ILE A 49 1.77 -3.38 -6.91
N GLY A 50 2.59 -2.55 -6.29
CA GLY A 50 2.68 -2.46 -4.83
C GLY A 50 1.36 -2.09 -4.18
N TRP A 51 0.65 -1.11 -4.73
CA TRP A 51 -0.67 -0.71 -4.25
C TRP A 51 -1.73 -1.80 -4.48
N ALA A 52 -1.71 -2.46 -5.64
CA ALA A 52 -2.61 -3.58 -5.94
C ALA A 52 -2.44 -4.72 -4.93
N ILE A 53 -1.20 -5.09 -4.60
CA ILE A 53 -0.92 -6.13 -3.58
C ILE A 53 -1.42 -5.72 -2.20
N TRP A 54 -1.26 -4.44 -1.82
CA TRP A 54 -1.75 -3.94 -0.54
C TRP A 54 -3.27 -4.02 -0.42
N THR A 55 -3.98 -3.61 -1.48
CA THR A 55 -5.45 -3.53 -1.48
C THR A 55 -6.15 -4.82 -1.86
N ALA A 56 -5.40 -5.81 -2.38
CA ALA A 56 -5.99 -7.10 -2.80
C ALA A 56 -6.64 -7.83 -1.63
N ARG A 57 -7.84 -8.33 -1.88
CA ARG A 57 -8.62 -9.12 -0.92
C ARG A 57 -8.91 -10.50 -1.48
N THR A 58 -9.28 -11.42 -0.60
CA THR A 58 -9.79 -12.74 -0.95
C THR A 58 -11.07 -12.62 -1.79
N ASP A 59 -11.43 -13.66 -2.52
CA ASP A 59 -12.58 -13.65 -3.44
C ASP A 59 -13.92 -13.30 -2.75
N ASP A 60 -14.05 -13.63 -1.46
CA ASP A 60 -15.17 -13.26 -0.61
C ASP A 60 -15.07 -11.85 0.00
N GLY A 61 -13.97 -11.16 -0.23
CA GLY A 61 -13.69 -9.82 0.28
C GLY A 61 -13.45 -9.74 1.79
N SER A 62 -13.38 -10.88 2.51
CA SER A 62 -13.35 -10.91 3.97
C SER A 62 -11.98 -10.59 4.57
N ALA A 63 -10.88 -10.88 3.85
CA ALA A 63 -9.52 -10.73 4.33
C ALA A 63 -8.57 -10.22 3.25
N PRO A 64 -7.40 -9.68 3.63
CA PRO A 64 -6.32 -9.43 2.66
C PRO A 64 -5.92 -10.72 1.94
N LYS A 65 -5.67 -10.63 0.64
CA LYS A 65 -5.29 -11.79 -0.20
C LYS A 65 -3.87 -12.26 0.10
N TYR A 66 -2.99 -11.34 0.44
CA TYR A 66 -1.56 -11.61 0.61
C TYR A 66 -1.11 -11.39 2.06
N ASP A 67 -0.07 -12.13 2.46
CA ASP A 67 0.57 -12.01 3.76
C ASP A 67 1.26 -10.64 3.97
N HIS A 68 1.72 -10.41 5.19
CA HIS A 68 2.28 -9.12 5.60
C HIS A 68 3.53 -8.72 4.82
N ALA A 69 4.44 -9.66 4.51
CA ALA A 69 5.72 -9.34 3.88
C ALA A 69 5.55 -8.79 2.44
N PRO A 70 4.78 -9.42 1.53
CA PRO A 70 4.48 -8.85 0.22
C PRO A 70 3.74 -7.50 0.30
N ARG A 71 2.77 -7.37 1.20
CA ARG A 71 2.01 -6.13 1.40
C ARG A 71 2.91 -5.00 1.89
N LEU A 72 3.78 -5.26 2.86
CA LEU A 72 4.75 -4.29 3.35
C LEU A 72 5.72 -3.85 2.25
N PHE A 73 6.22 -4.81 1.45
CA PHE A 73 7.08 -4.50 0.32
C PHE A 73 6.33 -3.62 -0.71
N GLY A 74 5.07 -3.94 -0.99
CA GLY A 74 4.22 -3.14 -1.87
C GLY A 74 4.08 -1.69 -1.41
N LEU A 75 3.77 -1.44 -0.12
CA LEU A 75 3.72 -0.08 0.41
C LEU A 75 5.07 0.64 0.37
N ASN A 76 6.19 -0.07 0.51
CA ASN A 76 7.51 0.55 0.34
C ASN A 76 7.75 1.06 -1.08
N LEU A 77 7.24 0.36 -2.11
CA LEU A 77 7.29 0.85 -3.49
C LEU A 77 6.42 2.11 -3.67
N VAL A 78 5.23 2.14 -3.07
CA VAL A 78 4.35 3.32 -3.11
C VAL A 78 4.99 4.51 -2.39
N ASP A 79 5.55 4.30 -1.20
CA ASP A 79 6.23 5.37 -0.44
C ASP A 79 7.40 5.95 -1.24
N ASP A 80 8.25 5.10 -1.81
CA ASP A 80 9.40 5.55 -2.59
C ASP A 80 8.98 6.32 -3.85
N PHE A 81 7.89 5.89 -4.49
CA PHE A 81 7.29 6.62 -5.61
C PHE A 81 6.76 7.99 -5.17
N LEU A 82 5.97 8.06 -4.10
CA LEU A 82 5.41 9.32 -3.60
C LEU A 82 6.51 10.28 -3.12
N ASP A 83 7.52 9.77 -2.43
CA ASP A 83 8.59 10.59 -1.86
C ASP A 83 9.56 11.13 -2.93
N LYS A 84 9.93 10.32 -3.92
CA LYS A 84 11.07 10.62 -4.80
C LYS A 84 10.71 10.82 -6.27
N ARG A 85 9.57 10.31 -6.75
CA ARG A 85 9.29 10.20 -8.19
C ARG A 85 8.07 10.96 -8.67
N ILE A 86 7.06 11.11 -7.83
CA ILE A 86 5.76 11.66 -8.24
C ILE A 86 5.86 13.05 -8.89
N GLN A 87 6.76 13.90 -8.43
CA GLN A 87 6.93 15.25 -8.97
C GLN A 87 7.50 15.26 -10.39
N GLY A 88 8.11 14.19 -10.85
CA GLY A 88 8.62 14.02 -12.21
C GLY A 88 7.64 13.37 -13.18
N VAL A 89 6.43 13.01 -12.73
CA VAL A 89 5.42 12.35 -13.57
C VAL A 89 4.55 13.41 -14.25
N PRO A 90 4.37 13.36 -15.58
CA PRO A 90 3.56 14.35 -16.30
C PRO A 90 2.12 14.45 -15.79
N GLU A 91 1.49 13.30 -15.50
CA GLU A 91 0.11 13.20 -14.99
C GLU A 91 0.05 13.03 -13.47
N ALA A 92 1.00 13.61 -12.72
CA ALA A 92 1.11 13.44 -11.26
C ALA A 92 -0.20 13.73 -10.51
N ALA A 93 -0.94 14.76 -10.89
CA ALA A 93 -2.21 15.11 -10.24
C ALA A 93 -3.29 14.03 -10.46
N GLU A 94 -3.34 13.43 -11.63
CA GLU A 94 -4.28 12.35 -11.96
C GLU A 94 -3.93 11.08 -11.18
N VAL A 95 -2.64 10.73 -11.15
CA VAL A 95 -2.15 9.57 -10.36
C VAL A 95 -2.47 9.74 -8.88
N LEU A 96 -2.24 10.94 -8.32
CA LEU A 96 -2.60 11.22 -6.92
C LEU A 96 -4.10 11.10 -6.68
N THR A 97 -4.93 11.58 -7.62
CA THR A 97 -6.39 11.46 -7.51
C THR A 97 -6.82 9.98 -7.47
N LEU A 98 -6.29 9.15 -8.37
CA LEU A 98 -6.58 7.71 -8.39
C LEU A 98 -6.14 7.02 -7.10
N LEU A 99 -4.96 7.35 -6.58
CA LEU A 99 -4.48 6.82 -5.30
C LEU A 99 -5.38 7.24 -4.14
N GLN A 100 -5.83 8.51 -4.10
CA GLN A 100 -6.73 9.02 -3.06
C GLN A 100 -8.07 8.31 -3.06
N GLU A 101 -8.69 8.17 -4.24
CA GLU A 101 -9.98 7.48 -4.39
C GLU A 101 -9.88 6.02 -3.94
N SER A 102 -8.83 5.33 -4.40
CA SER A 102 -8.57 3.95 -4.01
C SER A 102 -8.25 3.82 -2.51
N ALA A 103 -7.50 4.77 -1.94
CA ALA A 103 -7.20 4.79 -0.51
C ALA A 103 -8.45 5.01 0.34
N LEU A 104 -9.34 5.93 -0.05
CA LEU A 104 -10.61 6.15 0.64
C LEU A 104 -11.50 4.91 0.58
N ALA A 105 -11.60 4.26 -0.60
CA ALA A 105 -12.34 3.01 -0.74
C ALA A 105 -11.78 1.90 0.16
N TYR A 106 -10.45 1.75 0.20
CA TYR A 106 -9.79 0.79 1.07
C TYR A 106 -10.08 1.08 2.55
N LEU A 107 -9.93 2.33 2.99
CA LEU A 107 -10.20 2.74 4.37
C LEU A 107 -11.65 2.50 4.76
N GLN A 108 -12.60 2.75 3.86
CA GLN A 108 -14.03 2.50 4.08
C GLN A 108 -14.29 1.02 4.36
N ILE A 109 -13.69 0.12 3.59
CA ILE A 109 -13.86 -1.33 3.78
C ILE A 109 -13.16 -1.78 5.06
N GLU A 110 -11.92 -1.36 5.25
CA GLU A 110 -11.04 -1.89 6.31
C GLU A 110 -11.44 -1.40 7.71
N PHE A 111 -11.83 -0.14 7.83
CA PHE A 111 -12.01 0.51 9.14
C PHE A 111 -13.45 0.91 9.44
N VAL A 112 -14.28 1.18 8.42
CA VAL A 112 -15.64 1.64 8.62
C VAL A 112 -16.65 0.49 8.56
N SER A 113 -16.50 -0.42 7.59
CA SER A 113 -17.43 -1.56 7.43
C SER A 113 -17.24 -2.67 8.47
N GLY A 114 -16.22 -2.58 9.34
CA GLY A 114 -15.92 -3.60 10.33
C GLY A 114 -15.39 -4.92 9.75
N GLN A 115 -15.07 -4.94 8.46
CA GLN A 115 -14.51 -6.10 7.75
C GLN A 115 -12.97 -6.12 7.83
N GLY A 116 -12.39 -5.17 8.57
CA GLY A 116 -10.97 -5.01 8.67
C GLY A 116 -10.29 -6.10 9.46
N GLU A 117 -9.11 -6.49 9.00
CA GLU A 117 -8.20 -7.32 9.77
C GLU A 117 -7.90 -6.64 11.11
N GLN A 118 -7.89 -7.40 12.21
CA GLN A 118 -7.32 -6.95 13.47
C GLN A 118 -5.80 -6.82 13.29
N GLY A 119 -5.41 -5.81 12.50
CA GLY A 119 -4.11 -5.73 11.90
C GLY A 119 -3.00 -5.53 12.93
N ILE A 120 -1.86 -6.11 12.60
CA ILE A 120 -0.61 -5.95 13.32
C ILE A 120 -0.26 -4.46 13.37
N PRO A 121 0.08 -3.89 14.55
CA PRO A 121 0.27 -2.45 14.70
C PRO A 121 1.25 -1.82 13.70
N PHE A 122 2.34 -2.51 13.34
CA PHE A 122 3.31 -1.97 12.40
C PHE A 122 2.77 -1.80 10.97
N MET A 123 1.81 -2.64 10.54
CA MET A 123 1.15 -2.51 9.25
C MET A 123 0.27 -1.25 9.19
N LYS A 124 -0.44 -0.96 10.29
CA LYS A 124 -1.23 0.27 10.42
C LYS A 124 -0.35 1.51 10.39
N ASN A 125 0.77 1.49 11.13
CA ASN A 125 1.73 2.59 11.12
C ASN A 125 2.33 2.80 9.72
N LYS A 126 2.62 1.72 8.99
CA LYS A 126 3.12 1.81 7.62
C LYS A 126 2.09 2.42 6.67
N LEU A 127 0.84 1.98 6.76
CA LEU A 127 -0.26 2.59 5.98
C LEU A 127 -0.40 4.08 6.33
N ALA A 128 -0.38 4.44 7.62
CA ALA A 128 -0.46 5.82 8.07
C ALA A 128 0.67 6.68 7.46
N GLN A 129 1.90 6.16 7.40
CA GLN A 129 3.02 6.82 6.73
C GLN A 129 2.73 7.06 5.24
N THR A 130 2.26 6.04 4.52
CA THR A 130 1.91 6.15 3.08
C THR A 130 0.81 7.20 2.86
N LEU A 131 -0.24 7.21 3.70
CA LEU A 131 -1.32 8.20 3.63
C LEU A 131 -0.82 9.61 3.93
N SER A 132 0.10 9.77 4.88
CA SER A 132 0.74 11.06 5.17
C SER A 132 1.52 11.58 3.96
N LEU A 133 2.32 10.74 3.31
CA LEU A 133 3.02 11.10 2.08
C LEU A 133 2.03 11.51 0.98
N LEU A 134 0.93 10.75 0.82
CA LEU A 134 -0.11 11.08 -0.16
C LEU A 134 -0.74 12.45 0.11
N ILE A 135 -1.03 12.79 1.37
CA ILE A 135 -1.54 14.13 1.76
C ILE A 135 -0.53 15.22 1.41
N VAL A 136 0.73 15.03 1.80
CA VAL A 136 1.79 16.02 1.57
C VAL A 136 2.02 16.26 0.07
N GLN A 137 2.11 15.21 -0.73
CA GLN A 137 2.31 15.33 -2.17
C GLN A 137 1.09 15.94 -2.87
N THR A 138 -0.11 15.57 -2.46
CA THR A 138 -1.34 16.19 -2.96
C THR A 138 -1.34 17.69 -2.69
N TYR A 139 -1.07 18.09 -1.46
CA TYR A 139 -1.02 19.51 -1.11
C TYR A 139 0.09 20.25 -1.88
N SER A 140 1.26 19.65 -2.00
CA SER A 140 2.38 20.23 -2.75
C SER A 140 2.05 20.51 -4.21
N LEU A 141 1.31 19.63 -4.86
CA LEU A 141 1.00 19.74 -6.29
C LEU A 141 -0.30 20.48 -6.59
N THR A 142 -1.30 20.43 -5.70
CA THR A 142 -2.65 20.95 -5.95
C THR A 142 -3.08 22.04 -4.98
N SER A 143 -2.33 22.28 -3.91
CA SER A 143 -2.72 23.15 -2.79
C SER A 143 -4.08 22.81 -2.16
N SER A 144 -4.51 21.54 -2.28
CA SER A 144 -5.81 21.05 -1.84
C SER A 144 -5.71 20.15 -0.62
N TYR A 145 -6.63 20.34 0.32
CA TYR A 145 -6.85 19.48 1.51
C TYR A 145 -8.05 18.55 1.36
N THR A 146 -8.60 18.39 0.16
CA THR A 146 -9.82 17.59 -0.07
C THR A 146 -9.70 16.16 0.41
N PHE A 147 -8.55 15.51 0.17
CA PHE A 147 -8.29 14.15 0.63
C PHE A 147 -8.28 14.05 2.16
N LEU A 148 -7.55 14.95 2.84
CA LEU A 148 -7.53 15.01 4.31
C LEU A 148 -8.94 15.26 4.87
N THR A 149 -9.69 16.19 4.28
CA THR A 149 -11.07 16.48 4.70
C THR A 149 -11.98 15.27 4.52
N ALA A 150 -11.84 14.52 3.44
CA ALA A 150 -12.61 13.30 3.20
C ALA A 150 -12.28 12.22 4.26
N MET A 151 -11.01 12.00 4.59
CA MET A 151 -10.59 11.08 5.65
C MET A 151 -11.16 11.47 7.01
N LEU A 152 -11.08 12.76 7.38
CA LEU A 152 -11.65 13.26 8.64
C LEU A 152 -13.17 13.09 8.68
N SER A 153 -13.86 13.32 7.56
CA SER A 153 -15.32 13.13 7.46
C SER A 153 -15.71 11.67 7.67
N MET A 154 -14.93 10.71 7.16
CA MET A 154 -15.15 9.28 7.41
C MET A 154 -15.08 8.95 8.90
N CYS A 155 -14.10 9.51 9.62
CA CYS A 155 -13.94 9.29 11.06
C CYS A 155 -15.07 9.89 11.88
N THR A 156 -15.58 11.06 11.49
CA THR A 156 -16.67 11.75 12.21
C THR A 156 -18.03 11.17 11.93
N ALA A 157 -18.26 10.61 10.73
CA ALA A 157 -19.53 9.99 10.36
C ALA A 157 -19.79 8.66 11.09
N HIS A 158 -18.75 8.02 11.61
CA HIS A 158 -18.82 6.72 12.30
C HIS A 158 -18.17 6.74 13.69
N PRO A 159 -18.66 7.59 14.63
CA PRO A 159 -18.03 7.79 15.95
C PRO A 159 -18.02 6.55 16.84
N MET A 160 -18.75 5.50 16.49
CA MET A 160 -18.95 4.29 17.31
C MET A 160 -18.32 3.01 16.72
N ALA A 161 -17.74 3.08 15.53
CA ALA A 161 -16.96 1.97 15.02
C ALA A 161 -15.61 1.95 15.74
N ASP A 162 -15.51 1.13 16.77
CA ASP A 162 -14.33 0.81 17.60
C ASP A 162 -13.13 1.79 17.56
N ASP A 163 -12.55 2.06 18.73
CA ASP A 163 -11.29 2.82 18.95
C ASP A 163 -10.15 2.55 17.93
N LYS A 164 -10.28 1.52 17.12
CA LYS A 164 -9.29 0.98 16.19
C LYS A 164 -9.15 1.78 14.89
N GLY A 165 -10.25 2.29 14.33
CA GLY A 165 -10.20 3.09 13.09
C GLY A 165 -9.74 4.52 13.34
N MET A 166 -10.12 5.09 14.48
CA MET A 166 -9.72 6.43 14.89
C MET A 166 -8.20 6.54 15.15
N ASN A 167 -7.57 5.45 15.59
CA ASN A 167 -6.12 5.43 15.84
C ASN A 167 -5.26 5.54 14.58
N VAL A 168 -5.73 5.11 13.42
CA VAL A 168 -4.96 5.26 12.16
C VAL A 168 -4.98 6.73 11.72
N VAL A 169 -6.11 7.40 11.82
CA VAL A 169 -6.22 8.81 11.41
C VAL A 169 -5.60 9.74 12.46
N LEU A 170 -5.76 9.45 13.75
CA LEU A 170 -5.12 10.24 14.82
C LEU A 170 -3.60 10.06 14.87
N SER A 171 -3.04 8.96 14.36
CA SER A 171 -1.58 8.82 14.21
C SER A 171 -1.01 9.59 13.02
N LEU A 172 -1.88 10.23 12.20
CA LEU A 172 -1.52 11.07 11.07
C LEU A 172 -1.44 12.57 11.44
N ILE A 173 -1.92 12.94 12.62
CA ILE A 173 -1.92 14.32 13.14
C ILE A 173 -0.82 14.47 14.18
#